data_62c18d96375ca80b365dce88fd5a913a
#
_entry.id   62c18d96375ca80b365dce88fd5a913a
#
_cell.length_a   1.000
_cell.length_b   1.000
_cell.length_c   1.000
_cell.angle_alpha   90.00
_cell.angle_beta   90.00
_cell.angle_gamma   90.00
#
_symmetry.space_group_name_H-M   'P 1'
#
loop_
_entity.id
_entity.type
_entity.pdbx_description
1 polymer ?
#
loop_
_entity_poly.entity_id
_entity_poly.type
_entity_poly.pdbx_seq_one_letter_code
_entity_poly.pdbx_strand_id
1 'polypeptide(L)'
;MKVRTILLSMALVAGVSLNASAQFKIGGKSINTKKLVNAASDAAKAVTLSDEDVAAMAREYIQWMDTHNEVAGPETEMGQRLANLTKDIKVEGLDLNFKVYNVIDVNAFACGDGSVRVCGGLMKIMDDNEVLAVIG
;
A
#
# COMPACT_ATOMS: atom_id res chain seq x y z
N MET A 1 10.87 -1.23 -12.57
CA MET A 1 11.36 -1.15 -11.17
C MET A 1 11.75 -2.56 -10.72
N LYS A 2 12.93 -2.75 -10.17
CA LYS A 2 13.37 -4.10 -9.78
C LYS A 2 12.65 -4.51 -8.49
N VAL A 3 12.14 -5.75 -8.44
CA VAL A 3 11.42 -6.37 -7.30
C VAL A 3 12.09 -6.12 -5.93
N ARG A 4 13.42 -5.97 -5.91
CA ARG A 4 14.20 -5.64 -4.71
C ARG A 4 13.81 -4.31 -4.04
N THR A 5 13.37 -3.32 -4.81
CA THR A 5 13.00 -2.00 -4.28
C THR A 5 11.59 -2.02 -3.67
N ILE A 6 10.70 -2.85 -4.22
CA ILE A 6 9.33 -3.04 -3.70
C ILE A 6 9.39 -3.78 -2.35
N LEU A 7 10.24 -4.81 -2.23
CA LEU A 7 10.44 -5.54 -0.97
C LEU A 7 10.98 -4.64 0.15
N LEU A 8 11.84 -3.69 -0.18
CA LEU A 8 12.39 -2.74 0.81
C LEU A 8 11.33 -1.75 1.32
N SER A 9 10.43 -1.31 0.42
CA SER A 9 9.32 -0.40 0.78
C SER A 9 8.26 -1.10 1.64
N MET A 10 7.95 -2.37 1.37
CA MET A 10 7.03 -3.16 2.19
C MET A 10 7.58 -3.48 3.58
N ALA A 11 8.89 -3.67 3.71
CA ALA A 11 9.54 -3.90 5.01
C ALA A 11 9.50 -2.66 5.92
N LEU A 12 9.51 -1.46 5.35
CA LEU A 12 9.46 -0.21 6.11
C LEU A 12 8.06 0.09 6.67
N VAL A 13 7.00 -0.31 5.96
CA VAL A 13 5.60 -0.14 6.40
C VAL A 13 5.21 -1.18 7.46
N ALA A 14 5.80 -2.37 7.46
CA ALA A 14 5.57 -3.41 8.47
C ALA A 14 6.18 -3.08 9.83
N GLY A 15 7.02 -2.05 9.93
CA GLY A 15 7.75 -1.69 11.15
C GLY A 15 6.94 -0.94 12.22
N VAL A 16 5.68 -0.56 11.96
CA VAL A 16 4.95 0.39 12.84
C VAL A 16 3.93 -0.27 13.78
N SER A 17 3.63 -1.57 13.67
CA SER A 17 2.74 -2.23 14.66
C SER A 17 2.91 -3.74 14.74
N LEU A 18 4.03 -4.20 15.29
CA LEU A 18 4.37 -5.62 15.45
C LEU A 18 3.74 -6.31 16.67
N ASN A 19 2.57 -5.87 17.14
CA ASN A 19 1.84 -6.58 18.21
C ASN A 19 0.56 -7.28 17.77
N ALA A 20 0.22 -7.26 16.49
CA ALA A 20 -0.88 -8.05 15.97
C ALA A 20 -0.34 -9.33 15.32
N SER A 21 -0.68 -10.49 15.90
CA SER A 21 -0.43 -11.80 15.30
C SER A 21 -1.38 -11.99 14.10
N ALA A 22 -1.14 -11.25 13.02
CA ALA A 22 -1.89 -11.41 11.79
C ALA A 22 -1.36 -12.63 11.05
N GLN A 23 -2.18 -13.66 10.90
CA GLN A 23 -1.93 -14.77 10.00
C GLN A 23 -2.54 -14.42 8.64
N PHE A 24 -1.69 -14.23 7.64
CA PHE A 24 -2.13 -14.08 6.25
C PHE A 24 -2.19 -15.44 5.56
N LYS A 25 -3.27 -15.72 4.83
CA LYS A 25 -3.40 -16.91 3.99
C LYS A 25 -3.23 -16.52 2.53
N ILE A 26 -2.22 -17.06 1.88
CA ILE A 26 -1.98 -16.85 0.44
C ILE A 26 -2.07 -18.20 -0.25
N GLY A 27 -2.94 -18.34 -1.23
CA GLY A 27 -3.07 -19.56 -2.03
C GLY A 27 -3.34 -20.82 -1.23
N GLY A 28 -4.09 -20.72 -0.12
CA GLY A 28 -4.40 -21.85 0.77
C GLY A 28 -3.28 -22.24 1.76
N LYS A 29 -2.13 -21.53 1.73
CA LYS A 29 -1.04 -21.72 2.71
C LYS A 29 -1.02 -20.58 3.72
N SER A 30 -0.99 -20.92 5.01
CA SER A 30 -0.82 -19.96 6.09
C SER A 30 0.64 -19.48 6.12
N ILE A 31 0.88 -18.21 5.89
CA ILE A 31 2.19 -17.59 6.06
C ILE A 31 2.24 -16.99 7.47
N ASN A 32 3.13 -17.54 8.29
CA ASN A 32 3.36 -17.01 9.63
C ASN A 32 4.24 -15.75 9.53
N THR A 33 3.69 -14.60 9.92
CA THR A 33 4.41 -13.31 9.91
C THR A 33 5.71 -13.35 10.71
N LYS A 34 5.81 -14.17 11.76
CA LYS A 34 7.07 -14.41 12.48
C LYS A 34 8.15 -15.05 11.60
N LYS A 35 7.76 -15.92 10.65
CA LYS A 35 8.71 -16.48 9.67
C LYS A 35 9.17 -15.45 8.66
N LEU A 36 8.31 -14.50 8.28
CA LEU A 36 8.67 -13.42 7.37
C LEU A 36 9.68 -12.45 8.01
N VAL A 37 9.48 -12.11 9.28
CA VAL A 37 10.39 -11.25 10.05
C VAL A 37 11.73 -11.95 10.30
N ASN A 38 11.71 -13.25 10.61
CA ASN A 38 12.93 -14.04 10.79
C ASN A 38 13.67 -14.29 9.45
N ALA A 39 12.95 -14.41 8.33
CA ALA A 39 13.57 -14.52 7.00
C ALA A 39 14.21 -13.19 6.55
N ALA A 40 13.74 -12.03 7.02
CA ALA A 40 14.38 -10.74 6.78
C ALA A 40 15.65 -10.55 7.62
N SER A 41 15.79 -11.26 8.76
CA SER A 41 17.00 -11.25 9.59
C SER A 41 18.05 -12.31 9.16
N ASP A 42 17.60 -13.39 8.46
CA ASP A 42 18.47 -14.41 7.90
C ASP A 42 18.72 -14.12 6.41
N ALA A 43 19.66 -13.23 6.12
CA ALA A 43 20.06 -12.85 4.76
C ALA A 43 20.56 -14.00 3.86
N ALA A 44 20.58 -15.24 4.35
CA ALA A 44 21.05 -16.42 3.64
C ALA A 44 19.94 -17.29 3.01
N LYS A 45 18.65 -17.00 3.26
CA LYS A 45 17.53 -17.74 2.66
C LYS A 45 16.53 -16.75 2.06
N ALA A 46 16.88 -16.16 0.91
CA ALA A 46 15.95 -15.39 0.10
C ALA A 46 14.78 -16.31 -0.31
N VAL A 47 13.61 -16.11 0.30
CA VAL A 47 12.35 -16.61 -0.24
C VAL A 47 12.15 -15.86 -1.54
N THR A 48 12.30 -16.52 -2.67
CA THR A 48 12.03 -15.93 -3.98
C THR A 48 10.51 -15.85 -4.11
N LEU A 49 9.94 -14.69 -3.79
CA LEU A 49 8.54 -14.40 -4.06
C LEU A 49 8.41 -14.06 -5.55
N SER A 50 7.41 -14.63 -6.22
CA SER A 50 7.02 -14.20 -7.57
C SER A 50 6.32 -12.84 -7.52
N ASP A 51 6.26 -12.14 -8.65
CA ASP A 51 5.52 -10.88 -8.75
C ASP A 51 4.03 -11.09 -8.43
N GLU A 52 3.50 -12.26 -8.74
CA GLU A 52 2.12 -12.65 -8.43
C GLU A 52 1.90 -12.86 -6.92
N ASP A 53 2.87 -13.46 -6.22
CA ASP A 53 2.82 -13.59 -4.75
C ASP A 53 2.83 -12.22 -4.09
N VAL A 54 3.67 -11.30 -4.57
CA VAL A 54 3.75 -9.92 -4.06
C VAL A 54 2.43 -9.18 -4.29
N ALA A 55 1.85 -9.31 -5.48
CA ALA A 55 0.57 -8.69 -5.79
C ALA A 55 -0.59 -9.28 -4.96
N ALA A 56 -0.57 -10.59 -4.70
CA ALA A 56 -1.56 -11.25 -3.85
C ALA A 56 -1.46 -10.75 -2.39
N MET A 57 -0.25 -10.65 -1.85
CA MET A 57 -0.02 -10.09 -0.51
C MET A 57 -0.46 -8.63 -0.43
N ALA A 58 -0.19 -7.84 -1.45
CA ALA A 58 -0.61 -6.46 -1.53
C ALA A 58 -2.14 -6.33 -1.53
N ARG A 59 -2.85 -7.17 -2.29
CA ARG A 59 -4.33 -7.18 -2.30
C ARG A 59 -4.93 -7.50 -0.93
N GLU A 60 -4.41 -8.52 -0.23
CA GLU A 60 -4.88 -8.87 1.12
C GLU A 60 -4.63 -7.72 2.10
N TYR A 61 -3.44 -7.13 2.07
CA TYR A 61 -3.08 -5.99 2.91
C TYR A 61 -4.01 -4.80 2.66
N ILE A 62 -4.25 -4.44 1.41
CA ILE A 62 -5.10 -3.32 1.04
C ILE A 62 -6.57 -3.57 1.43
N GLN A 63 -7.07 -4.79 1.28
CA GLN A 63 -8.42 -5.14 1.74
C GLN A 63 -8.56 -4.94 3.24
N TRP A 64 -7.56 -5.39 4.00
CA TRP A 64 -7.54 -5.17 5.44
C TRP A 64 -7.50 -3.68 5.79
N MET A 65 -6.64 -2.91 5.13
CA MET A 65 -6.51 -1.46 5.34
C MET A 65 -7.81 -0.73 4.98
N ASP A 66 -8.44 -1.04 3.85
CA ASP A 66 -9.69 -0.43 3.40
C ASP A 66 -10.88 -0.74 4.33
N THR A 67 -10.82 -1.85 5.08
CA THR A 67 -11.86 -2.21 6.07
C THR A 67 -11.61 -1.60 7.46
N HIS A 68 -10.37 -1.22 7.77
CA HIS A 68 -9.98 -0.67 9.09
C HIS A 68 -9.76 0.84 9.06
N ASN A 69 -9.81 1.46 7.89
CA ASN A 69 -9.73 2.91 7.73
C ASN A 69 -10.97 3.40 6.99
N GLU A 70 -11.51 4.52 7.41
CA GLU A 70 -12.60 5.16 6.70
C GLU A 70 -12.11 5.67 5.35
N VAL A 71 -12.67 5.13 4.28
CA VAL A 71 -12.39 5.56 2.92
C VAL A 71 -13.30 6.73 2.56
N ALA A 72 -12.72 7.87 2.18
CA ALA A 72 -13.47 9.00 1.65
C ALA A 72 -14.11 8.61 0.30
N GLY A 73 -15.43 8.61 0.24
CA GLY A 73 -16.18 8.23 -0.95
C GLY A 73 -16.00 9.20 -2.11
N PRO A 74 -16.39 8.80 -3.33
CA PRO A 74 -16.27 9.62 -4.53
C PRO A 74 -17.14 10.90 -4.50
N GLU A 75 -18.10 10.97 -3.59
CA GLU A 75 -18.96 12.13 -3.34
C GLU A 75 -18.30 13.18 -2.43
N THR A 76 -17.24 12.82 -1.72
CA THR A 76 -16.55 13.72 -0.81
C THR A 76 -15.60 14.65 -1.56
N GLU A 77 -15.35 15.82 -0.99
CA GLU A 77 -14.40 16.80 -1.56
C GLU A 77 -13.01 16.20 -1.78
N MET A 78 -12.50 15.46 -0.79
CA MET A 78 -11.17 14.82 -0.91
C MET A 78 -11.16 13.70 -1.95
N GLY A 79 -12.22 12.89 -2.02
CA GLY A 79 -12.34 11.83 -3.02
C GLY A 79 -12.39 12.41 -4.44
N GLN A 80 -13.19 13.46 -4.67
CA GLN A 80 -13.26 14.16 -5.95
C GLN A 80 -11.94 14.84 -6.33
N ARG A 81 -11.30 15.49 -5.35
CA ARG A 81 -9.99 16.13 -5.56
C ARG A 81 -8.94 15.11 -6.00
N LEU A 82 -8.80 13.99 -5.29
CA LEU A 82 -7.86 12.94 -5.66
C LEU A 82 -8.17 12.35 -7.04
N ALA A 83 -9.43 12.06 -7.33
CA ALA A 83 -9.85 11.53 -8.62
C ALA A 83 -9.50 12.47 -9.78
N ASN A 84 -9.70 13.78 -9.60
CA ASN A 84 -9.32 14.80 -10.60
C ASN A 84 -7.81 14.87 -10.82
N LEU A 85 -7.02 14.78 -9.74
CA LEU A 85 -5.57 14.83 -9.81
C LEU A 85 -4.96 13.60 -10.49
N THR A 86 -5.59 12.43 -10.32
CA THR A 86 -5.03 11.15 -10.76
C THR A 86 -5.60 10.62 -12.07
N LYS A 87 -6.61 11.29 -12.67
CA LYS A 87 -7.35 10.82 -13.87
C LYS A 87 -6.46 10.46 -15.06
N ASP A 88 -5.33 11.14 -15.21
CA ASP A 88 -4.40 10.97 -16.33
C ASP A 88 -3.17 10.12 -15.97
N ILE A 89 -3.05 9.70 -14.72
CA ILE A 89 -1.93 8.85 -14.26
C ILE A 89 -2.18 7.42 -14.68
N LYS A 90 -1.26 6.88 -15.50
CA LYS A 90 -1.32 5.50 -15.99
C LYS A 90 0.06 4.88 -15.94
N VAL A 91 0.11 3.60 -15.56
CA VAL A 91 1.31 2.77 -15.60
C VAL A 91 1.01 1.56 -16.48
N GLU A 92 1.85 1.31 -17.49
CA GLU A 92 1.67 0.19 -18.37
C GLU A 92 1.72 -1.14 -17.60
N GLY A 93 0.72 -1.98 -17.82
CA GLY A 93 0.62 -3.30 -17.18
C GLY A 93 0.20 -3.28 -15.70
N LEU A 94 -0.23 -2.12 -15.16
CA LEU A 94 -0.66 -2.01 -13.78
C LEU A 94 -1.95 -1.17 -13.68
N ASP A 95 -3.01 -1.77 -13.14
CA ASP A 95 -4.27 -1.08 -12.88
C ASP A 95 -4.16 -0.28 -11.57
N LEU A 96 -4.06 1.05 -11.70
CA LEU A 96 -3.95 1.93 -10.55
C LEU A 96 -5.31 2.16 -9.90
N ASN A 97 -5.34 2.05 -8.58
CA ASN A 97 -6.52 2.28 -7.75
C ASN A 97 -6.22 3.28 -6.62
N PHE A 98 -6.73 4.51 -6.76
CA PHE A 98 -6.50 5.60 -5.81
C PHE A 98 -7.67 5.75 -4.86
N LYS A 99 -7.38 5.86 -3.55
CA LYS A 99 -8.37 6.20 -2.52
C LYS A 99 -7.76 7.10 -1.46
N VAL A 100 -8.62 7.90 -0.82
CA VAL A 100 -8.26 8.71 0.34
C VAL A 100 -8.75 8.00 1.60
N TYR A 101 -7.87 7.86 2.60
CA TYR A 101 -8.27 7.49 3.95
C TYR A 101 -8.58 8.75 4.77
N ASN A 102 -9.76 8.81 5.38
CA ASN A 102 -10.17 9.93 6.21
C ASN A 102 -9.50 9.86 7.59
N VAL A 103 -8.17 9.94 7.59
CA VAL A 103 -7.32 9.93 8.79
C VAL A 103 -6.45 11.18 8.82
N ILE A 104 -5.97 11.53 10.01
CA ILE A 104 -5.19 12.77 10.22
C ILE A 104 -3.72 12.64 9.82
N ASP A 105 -3.25 11.44 9.52
CA ASP A 105 -1.87 11.20 9.17
C ASP A 105 -1.45 11.94 7.91
N VAL A 106 -0.21 12.44 7.91
CA VAL A 106 0.43 13.05 6.73
C VAL A 106 1.24 11.97 6.04
N ASN A 107 0.57 11.16 5.22
CA ASN A 107 1.18 10.01 4.58
C ASN A 107 0.48 9.65 3.26
N ALA A 108 1.21 8.96 2.38
CA ALA A 108 0.69 8.28 1.21
C ALA A 108 1.55 7.04 0.94
N PHE A 109 0.96 5.99 0.38
CA PHE A 109 1.68 4.76 0.04
C PHE A 109 1.06 4.06 -1.16
N ALA A 110 1.90 3.29 -1.85
CA ALA A 110 1.50 2.47 -2.98
C ALA A 110 1.89 1.01 -2.73
N CYS A 111 1.06 0.10 -3.24
CA CYS A 111 1.27 -1.33 -3.16
C CYS A 111 1.52 -1.96 -4.53
N GLY A 112 2.12 -3.15 -4.54
CA GLY A 112 2.50 -3.85 -5.77
C GLY A 112 1.34 -4.33 -6.65
N ASP A 113 0.10 -4.22 -6.17
CA ASP A 113 -1.12 -4.51 -6.93
C ASP A 113 -1.69 -3.29 -7.68
N GLY A 114 -1.03 -2.13 -7.61
CA GLY A 114 -1.50 -0.87 -8.17
C GLY A 114 -2.34 -0.01 -7.23
N SER A 115 -2.59 -0.46 -6.02
CA SER A 115 -3.33 0.31 -5.02
C SER A 115 -2.49 1.46 -4.48
N VAL A 116 -3.04 2.68 -4.51
CA VAL A 116 -2.44 3.90 -3.94
C VAL A 116 -3.40 4.47 -2.92
N ARG A 117 -2.90 4.75 -1.73
CA ARG A 117 -3.69 5.33 -0.63
C ARG A 117 -3.05 6.63 -0.17
N VAL A 118 -3.88 7.66 -0.05
CA VAL A 118 -3.47 8.99 0.40
C VAL A 118 -4.24 9.33 1.66
N CYS A 119 -3.55 9.73 2.71
CA CYS A 119 -4.19 10.10 3.98
C CYS A 119 -4.76 11.52 3.92
N GLY A 120 -5.90 11.73 4.55
CA GLY A 120 -6.60 13.00 4.59
C GLY A 120 -5.77 14.13 5.20
N GLY A 121 -4.90 13.82 6.16
CA GLY A 121 -3.98 14.80 6.71
C GLY A 121 -3.03 15.38 5.67
N LEU A 122 -2.49 14.53 4.78
CA LEU A 122 -1.68 14.98 3.65
C LEU A 122 -2.49 15.85 2.68
N MET A 123 -3.70 15.42 2.33
CA MET A 123 -4.59 16.15 1.43
C MET A 123 -4.98 17.54 1.96
N LYS A 124 -5.00 17.74 3.28
CA LYS A 124 -5.37 19.02 3.91
C LYS A 124 -4.24 20.03 3.91
N ILE A 125 -2.99 19.59 4.05
CA ILE A 125 -1.84 20.51 4.20
C ILE A 125 -1.13 20.78 2.89
N MET A 126 -1.31 19.94 1.86
CA MET A 126 -0.64 20.03 0.56
C MET A 126 -1.57 20.61 -0.51
N ASP A 127 -1.03 21.45 -1.40
CA ASP A 127 -1.71 21.87 -2.61
C ASP A 127 -1.73 20.76 -3.68
N ASP A 128 -2.39 20.99 -4.80
CA ASP A 128 -2.58 19.99 -5.85
C ASP A 128 -1.25 19.53 -6.49
N ASN A 129 -0.31 20.47 -6.68
CA ASN A 129 0.98 20.17 -7.26
C ASN A 129 1.84 19.36 -6.28
N GLU A 130 1.76 19.67 -4.99
CA GLU A 130 2.46 18.96 -3.94
C GLU A 130 1.92 17.53 -3.78
N VAL A 131 0.59 17.37 -3.81
CA VAL A 131 -0.04 16.03 -3.80
C VAL A 131 0.41 15.21 -5.00
N LEU A 132 0.38 15.80 -6.22
CA LEU A 132 0.87 15.13 -7.43
C LEU A 132 2.35 14.75 -7.32
N ALA A 133 3.20 15.60 -6.77
CA ALA A 133 4.62 15.31 -6.58
C ALA A 133 4.88 14.14 -5.60
N VAL A 134 3.97 13.92 -4.64
CA VAL A 134 4.05 12.78 -3.72
C VAL A 134 3.59 11.48 -4.36
N ILE A 135 2.55 11.56 -5.22
CA ILE A 135 1.93 10.38 -5.84
C ILE A 135 2.72 9.91 -7.05
N GLY A 136 3.23 10.83 -7.85
CA GLY A 136 3.74 10.61 -9.17
C GLY A 136 5.14 10.43 -9.40
#